data_2de13bcdb0ddc13a1eb5190a9a16877b
#
_entry.id   2de13bcdb0ddc13a1eb5190a9a16877b
#
_cell.length_a   1.000
_cell.length_b   1.000
_cell.length_c   1.000
_cell.angle_alpha   90.00
_cell.angle_beta   90.00
_cell.angle_gamma   90.00
#
_symmetry.space_group_name_H-M   'P 1'
#
loop_
_entity.id
_entity.type
_entity.pdbx_description
1 polymer ?
#
loop_
_entity_poly.entity_id
_entity_poly.type
_entity_poly.pdbx_seq_one_letter_code
_entity_poly.pdbx_strand_id
1 'polypeptide(L)'
;MGAPGAGKGTQAEILSRHLGIPTISTGNILRAAVQNGTPVGLQAKAYMDKGALVPDEVIIGIVRERLAEDDCKNGYILDGMPRTLAQAEGLEKAGIELDTALSIEIEDSVIEKRMTGRRTCTACGATYHIEANPPKVEGICDKCGAALTIRKDDTAETVRNRLKVYHSETEPLKDFYQARGKLITVDNQPSIELTTKVIFKALGVN
;
A
#
# COMPACT_ATOMS: atom_id res chain seq x y z
N MET A 1 -3.13 5.83 3.82
CA MET A 1 -2.45 6.76 2.86
C MET A 1 -0.99 6.97 3.28
N GLY A 2 -0.22 7.80 2.57
CA GLY A 2 1.18 8.11 2.85
C GLY A 2 2.12 7.76 1.70
N ALA A 3 3.33 8.32 1.70
CA ALA A 3 4.33 8.19 0.65
C ALA A 3 4.77 6.73 0.39
N PRO A 4 5.34 6.40 -0.79
CA PRO A 4 5.95 5.09 -1.01
C PRO A 4 7.03 4.86 0.07
N GLY A 5 7.08 3.64 0.64
CA GLY A 5 8.04 3.34 1.71
C GLY A 5 7.62 3.77 3.13
N ALA A 6 6.49 4.45 3.33
CA ALA A 6 6.00 4.86 4.65
C ALA A 6 5.58 3.71 5.59
N GLY A 7 5.56 2.46 5.13
CA GLY A 7 5.19 1.31 5.94
C GLY A 7 3.71 0.90 5.87
N LYS A 8 2.93 1.48 4.96
CA LYS A 8 1.48 1.22 4.81
C LYS A 8 1.13 -0.26 4.78
N GLY A 9 1.74 -1.03 3.89
CA GLY A 9 1.44 -2.47 3.76
C GLY A 9 1.76 -3.27 5.02
N THR A 10 2.85 -2.93 5.73
CA THR A 10 3.21 -3.57 6.99
C THR A 10 2.16 -3.29 8.07
N GLN A 11 1.74 -2.05 8.20
CA GLN A 11 0.72 -1.66 9.18
C GLN A 11 -0.67 -2.18 8.80
N ALA A 12 -1.01 -2.18 7.50
CA ALA A 12 -2.26 -2.77 7.01
C ALA A 12 -2.35 -4.27 7.35
N GLU A 13 -1.26 -5.01 7.22
CA GLU A 13 -1.22 -6.44 7.57
C GLU A 13 -1.39 -6.67 9.08
N ILE A 14 -0.78 -5.82 9.91
CA ILE A 14 -0.93 -5.90 11.37
C ILE A 14 -2.37 -5.57 11.78
N LEU A 15 -2.95 -4.49 11.25
CA LEU A 15 -4.34 -4.10 11.47
C LEU A 15 -5.31 -5.19 10.99
N SER A 16 -5.09 -5.74 9.81
CA SER A 16 -5.90 -6.83 9.24
C SER A 16 -6.00 -8.03 10.19
N ARG A 17 -4.87 -8.46 10.74
CA ARG A 17 -4.85 -9.55 11.72
C ARG A 17 -5.54 -9.19 13.03
N HIS A 18 -5.38 -7.95 13.49
CA HIS A 18 -5.98 -7.48 14.73
C HIS A 18 -7.49 -7.34 14.61
N LEU A 19 -7.97 -6.78 13.50
CA LEU A 19 -9.39 -6.50 13.27
C LEU A 19 -10.15 -7.71 12.65
N GLY A 20 -9.44 -8.73 12.18
CA GLY A 20 -10.06 -9.88 11.51
C GLY A 20 -10.69 -9.56 10.15
N ILE A 21 -10.19 -8.53 9.45
CA ILE A 21 -10.68 -8.09 8.14
C ILE A 21 -9.57 -8.14 7.08
N PRO A 22 -9.87 -8.39 5.80
CA PRO A 22 -8.85 -8.53 4.77
C PRO A 22 -8.19 -7.21 4.40
N THR A 23 -6.92 -7.28 3.99
CA THR A 23 -6.22 -6.18 3.31
C THR A 23 -6.28 -6.36 1.80
N ILE A 24 -6.78 -5.35 1.11
CA ILE A 24 -6.84 -5.27 -0.34
C ILE A 24 -5.71 -4.36 -0.83
N SER A 25 -4.59 -4.97 -1.25
CA SER A 25 -3.45 -4.25 -1.79
C SER A 25 -3.48 -4.24 -3.31
N THR A 26 -3.90 -3.12 -3.90
CA THR A 26 -3.94 -2.94 -5.36
C THR A 26 -2.58 -3.18 -6.00
N GLY A 27 -1.49 -2.77 -5.34
CA GLY A 27 -0.14 -3.03 -5.79
C GLY A 27 0.22 -4.52 -5.84
N ASN A 28 -0.24 -5.32 -4.88
CA ASN A 28 0.00 -6.77 -4.88
C ASN A 28 -0.83 -7.46 -5.97
N ILE A 29 -2.11 -7.08 -6.12
CA ILE A 29 -3.00 -7.61 -7.16
C ILE A 29 -2.40 -7.35 -8.54
N LEU A 30 -1.96 -6.12 -8.83
CA LEU A 30 -1.34 -5.77 -10.09
C LEU A 30 -0.02 -6.53 -10.34
N ARG A 31 0.82 -6.69 -9.32
CA ARG A 31 2.06 -7.47 -9.46
C ARG A 31 1.78 -8.95 -9.77
N ALA A 32 0.80 -9.54 -9.11
CA ALA A 32 0.36 -10.90 -9.40
C ALA A 32 -0.19 -11.00 -10.84
N ALA A 33 -1.00 -10.03 -11.27
CA ALA A 33 -1.52 -9.96 -12.63
C ALA A 33 -0.39 -9.85 -13.69
N VAL A 34 0.64 -9.04 -13.42
CA VAL A 34 1.84 -8.94 -14.28
C VAL A 34 2.59 -10.28 -14.33
N GLN A 35 2.79 -10.93 -13.19
CA GLN A 35 3.48 -12.21 -13.10
C GLN A 35 2.76 -13.31 -13.86
N ASN A 36 1.43 -13.33 -13.77
CA ASN A 36 0.57 -14.31 -14.44
C ASN A 36 0.29 -13.97 -15.92
N GLY A 37 0.80 -12.83 -16.43
CA GLY A 37 0.62 -12.42 -17.82
C GLY A 37 -0.83 -12.11 -18.21
N THR A 38 -1.68 -11.72 -17.25
CA THR A 38 -3.08 -11.39 -17.55
C THR A 38 -3.19 -10.11 -18.40
N PRO A 39 -4.29 -9.90 -19.15
CA PRO A 39 -4.48 -8.67 -19.92
C PRO A 39 -4.32 -7.40 -19.10
N VAL A 40 -4.89 -7.37 -17.89
CA VAL A 40 -4.75 -6.26 -16.92
C VAL A 40 -3.31 -6.09 -16.47
N GLY A 41 -2.59 -7.19 -16.21
CA GLY A 41 -1.18 -7.18 -15.84
C GLY A 41 -0.30 -6.60 -16.95
N LEU A 42 -0.54 -6.98 -18.20
CA LEU A 42 0.20 -6.44 -19.35
C LEU A 42 -0.01 -4.94 -19.53
N GLN A 43 -1.24 -4.45 -19.35
CA GLN A 43 -1.54 -3.03 -19.38
C GLN A 43 -0.88 -2.27 -18.22
N ALA A 44 -0.96 -2.80 -17.00
CA ALA A 44 -0.42 -2.16 -15.80
C ALA A 44 1.11 -2.08 -15.79
N LYS A 45 1.79 -3.07 -16.38
CA LYS A 45 3.24 -3.22 -16.33
C LYS A 45 4.01 -1.98 -16.76
N ALA A 46 3.62 -1.36 -17.89
CA ALA A 46 4.29 -0.20 -18.44
C ALA A 46 4.25 1.03 -17.50
N TYR A 47 3.17 1.18 -16.74
CA TYR A 47 3.02 2.24 -15.73
C TYR A 47 3.85 1.92 -14.49
N MET A 48 3.75 0.70 -13.98
CA MET A 48 4.44 0.27 -12.76
C MET A 48 5.97 0.33 -12.91
N ASP A 49 6.51 -0.10 -14.04
CA ASP A 49 7.95 -0.08 -14.31
C ASP A 49 8.53 1.37 -14.30
N LYS A 50 7.71 2.36 -14.63
CA LYS A 50 8.05 3.80 -14.60
C LYS A 50 7.72 4.48 -13.26
N GLY A 51 7.10 3.77 -12.32
CA GLY A 51 6.60 4.35 -11.07
C GLY A 51 5.40 5.29 -11.24
N ALA A 52 4.71 5.23 -12.38
CA ALA A 52 3.48 5.95 -12.67
C ALA A 52 2.25 5.22 -12.12
N LEU A 53 1.11 5.93 -12.06
CA LEU A 53 -0.16 5.34 -11.68
C LEU A 53 -0.79 4.61 -12.87
N VAL A 54 -1.39 3.45 -12.58
CA VAL A 54 -2.24 2.72 -13.55
C VAL A 54 -3.56 3.48 -13.70
N PRO A 55 -4.17 3.51 -14.91
CA PRO A 55 -5.43 4.23 -15.13
C PRO A 55 -6.52 3.90 -14.10
N ASP A 56 -7.24 4.93 -13.67
CA ASP A 56 -8.18 4.86 -12.54
C ASP A 56 -9.29 3.82 -12.77
N GLU A 57 -9.81 3.72 -13.99
CA GLU A 57 -10.85 2.77 -14.34
C GLU A 57 -10.42 1.30 -14.11
N VAL A 58 -9.18 0.99 -14.43
CA VAL A 58 -8.61 -0.35 -14.22
C VAL A 58 -8.53 -0.65 -12.72
N ILE A 59 -8.06 0.31 -11.94
CA ILE A 59 -7.91 0.15 -10.49
C ILE A 59 -9.28 0.01 -9.82
N ILE A 60 -10.25 0.86 -10.17
CA ILE A 60 -11.62 0.82 -9.61
C ILE A 60 -12.27 -0.53 -9.95
N GLY A 61 -12.10 -1.02 -11.18
CA GLY A 61 -12.61 -2.34 -11.58
C GLY A 61 -12.09 -3.46 -10.71
N ILE A 62 -10.77 -3.53 -10.53
CA ILE A 62 -10.10 -4.55 -9.68
C ILE A 62 -10.61 -4.49 -8.24
N VAL A 63 -10.75 -3.29 -7.68
CA VAL A 63 -11.22 -3.13 -6.29
C VAL A 63 -12.66 -3.56 -6.15
N ARG A 64 -13.54 -3.19 -7.08
CA ARG A 64 -14.95 -3.62 -7.06
C ARG A 64 -15.10 -5.14 -7.09
N GLU A 65 -14.36 -5.81 -7.97
CA GLU A 65 -14.38 -7.27 -8.04
C GLU A 65 -13.92 -7.89 -6.71
N ARG A 66 -12.84 -7.40 -6.13
CA ARG A 66 -12.30 -7.91 -4.87
C ARG A 66 -13.22 -7.63 -3.68
N LEU A 67 -13.90 -6.48 -3.64
CA LEU A 67 -14.85 -6.13 -2.56
C LEU A 67 -16.14 -6.95 -2.61
N ALA A 68 -16.45 -7.57 -3.75
CA ALA A 68 -17.60 -8.47 -3.87
C ALA A 68 -17.39 -9.85 -3.23
N GLU A 69 -16.14 -10.18 -2.83
CA GLU A 69 -15.83 -11.46 -2.19
C GLU A 69 -16.37 -11.51 -0.74
N ASP A 70 -16.72 -12.70 -0.29
CA ASP A 70 -17.40 -12.92 1.00
C ASP A 70 -16.60 -12.46 2.23
N ASP A 71 -15.29 -12.50 2.18
CA ASP A 71 -14.41 -12.09 3.27
C ASP A 71 -14.41 -10.56 3.52
N CYS A 72 -14.91 -9.78 2.57
CA CYS A 72 -15.01 -8.32 2.69
C CYS A 72 -16.30 -7.83 3.37
N LYS A 73 -17.26 -8.73 3.65
CA LYS A 73 -18.59 -8.36 4.21
C LYS A 73 -18.51 -7.71 5.59
N ASN A 74 -17.50 -8.05 6.39
CA ASN A 74 -17.32 -7.53 7.75
C ASN A 74 -16.38 -6.32 7.82
N GLY A 75 -15.96 -5.80 6.67
CA GLY A 75 -15.01 -4.69 6.54
C GLY A 75 -13.76 -5.09 5.77
N TYR A 76 -12.92 -4.09 5.47
CA TYR A 76 -11.70 -4.27 4.70
C TYR A 76 -10.74 -3.10 4.90
N ILE A 77 -9.48 -3.32 4.54
CA ILE A 77 -8.44 -2.28 4.51
C ILE A 77 -7.99 -2.11 3.06
N LEU A 78 -8.14 -0.92 2.48
CA LEU A 78 -7.56 -0.59 1.19
C LEU A 78 -6.11 -0.14 1.36
N ASP A 79 -5.15 -0.84 0.76
CA ASP A 79 -3.74 -0.44 0.70
C ASP A 79 -3.36 -0.06 -0.73
N GLY A 80 -2.93 1.21 -0.88
CA GLY A 80 -2.51 1.76 -2.17
C GLY A 80 -3.66 2.24 -3.06
N MET A 81 -4.84 2.48 -2.51
CA MET A 81 -5.98 3.13 -3.15
C MET A 81 -6.83 3.85 -2.07
N PRO A 82 -7.42 5.02 -2.41
CA PRO A 82 -7.20 5.81 -3.63
C PRO A 82 -5.81 6.45 -3.67
N ARG A 83 -5.35 6.80 -4.87
CA ARG A 83 -4.11 7.58 -5.10
C ARG A 83 -4.35 8.88 -5.87
N THR A 84 -5.54 9.09 -6.40
CA THR A 84 -5.96 10.31 -7.07
C THR A 84 -7.32 10.76 -6.55
N LEU A 85 -7.65 12.04 -6.70
CA LEU A 85 -8.99 12.56 -6.39
C LEU A 85 -10.06 11.84 -7.23
N ALA A 86 -9.78 11.57 -8.50
CA ALA A 86 -10.69 10.84 -9.38
C ALA A 86 -10.99 9.42 -8.87
N GLN A 87 -9.98 8.72 -8.32
CA GLN A 87 -10.20 7.43 -7.67
C GLN A 87 -11.07 7.56 -6.42
N ALA A 88 -10.83 8.56 -5.56
CA ALA A 88 -11.64 8.76 -4.36
C ALA A 88 -13.10 9.03 -4.69
N GLU A 89 -13.35 9.94 -5.63
CA GLU A 89 -14.71 10.22 -6.13
C GLU A 89 -15.33 9.00 -6.84
N GLY A 90 -14.53 8.23 -7.57
CA GLY A 90 -14.96 7.00 -8.22
C GLY A 90 -15.41 5.93 -7.24
N LEU A 91 -14.75 5.80 -6.09
CA LEU A 91 -15.18 4.93 -5.00
C LEU A 91 -16.53 5.40 -4.42
N GLU A 92 -16.66 6.70 -4.11
CA GLU A 92 -17.93 7.26 -3.60
C GLU A 92 -19.09 7.02 -4.59
N LYS A 93 -18.87 7.30 -5.88
CA LYS A 93 -19.88 7.05 -6.94
C LYS A 93 -20.24 5.57 -7.09
N ALA A 94 -19.32 4.67 -6.78
CA ALA A 94 -19.55 3.23 -6.79
C ALA A 94 -20.24 2.72 -5.51
N GLY A 95 -20.56 3.59 -4.54
CA GLY A 95 -21.15 3.24 -3.26
C GLY A 95 -20.17 2.58 -2.31
N ILE A 96 -18.84 2.73 -2.54
CA ILE A 96 -17.78 2.21 -1.69
C ILE A 96 -17.40 3.31 -0.69
N GLU A 97 -17.97 3.23 0.50
CA GLU A 97 -17.69 4.18 1.56
C GLU A 97 -16.50 3.71 2.41
N LEU A 98 -15.65 4.68 2.78
CA LEU A 98 -14.54 4.47 3.71
C LEU A 98 -14.84 5.20 5.02
N ASP A 99 -14.74 4.51 6.14
CA ASP A 99 -14.96 5.09 7.47
C ASP A 99 -13.81 6.04 7.84
N THR A 100 -12.58 5.65 7.53
CA THR A 100 -11.37 6.36 7.93
C THR A 100 -10.29 6.28 6.85
N ALA A 101 -9.59 7.37 6.64
CA ALA A 101 -8.38 7.47 5.83
C ALA A 101 -7.18 7.70 6.76
N LEU A 102 -6.43 6.64 7.05
CA LEU A 102 -5.20 6.73 7.84
C LEU A 102 -4.02 7.15 6.96
N SER A 103 -3.37 8.26 7.29
CA SER A 103 -2.13 8.72 6.64
C SER A 103 -0.93 8.51 7.56
N ILE A 104 0.10 7.82 7.04
CA ILE A 104 1.37 7.61 7.74
C ILE A 104 2.39 8.54 7.12
N GLU A 105 2.85 9.52 7.91
CA GLU A 105 3.78 10.55 7.46
C GLU A 105 5.23 10.12 7.70
N ILE A 106 6.10 10.45 6.75
CA ILE A 106 7.53 10.20 6.81
C ILE A 106 8.24 11.17 5.87
N GLU A 107 9.43 11.59 6.25
CA GLU A 107 10.26 12.45 5.41
C GLU A 107 10.78 11.73 4.17
N ASP A 108 10.80 12.43 3.04
CA ASP A 108 11.29 11.91 1.76
C ASP A 108 12.75 11.43 1.83
N SER A 109 13.57 12.11 2.64
CA SER A 109 14.98 11.76 2.88
C SER A 109 15.19 10.33 3.39
N VAL A 110 14.19 9.78 4.10
CA VAL A 110 14.23 8.41 4.65
C VAL A 110 13.74 7.37 3.64
N ILE A 111 12.90 7.80 2.69
CA ILE A 111 12.18 6.88 1.80
C ILE A 111 13.13 6.15 0.83
N GLU A 112 14.09 6.85 0.22
CA GLU A 112 15.00 6.24 -0.74
C GLU A 112 15.76 5.06 -0.11
N LYS A 113 16.32 5.25 1.10
CA LYS A 113 17.00 4.19 1.84
C LYS A 113 16.07 3.01 2.17
N ARG A 114 14.85 3.30 2.59
CA ARG A 114 13.85 2.26 2.90
C ARG A 114 13.43 1.46 1.67
N MET A 115 13.25 2.12 0.54
CA MET A 115 12.80 1.46 -0.69
C MET A 115 13.89 0.58 -1.30
N THR A 116 15.14 1.06 -1.35
CA THR A 116 16.28 0.29 -1.89
C THR A 116 16.66 -0.88 -1.00
N GLY A 117 16.47 -0.77 0.32
CA GLY A 117 16.66 -1.85 1.30
C GLY A 117 15.53 -2.88 1.34
N ARG A 118 14.40 -2.63 0.66
CA ARG A 118 13.23 -3.52 0.68
C ARG A 118 13.49 -4.84 -0.06
N ARG A 119 12.95 -5.91 0.52
CA ARG A 119 12.87 -7.24 -0.11
C ARG A 119 11.42 -7.70 -0.09
N THR A 120 10.99 -8.38 -1.13
CA THR A 120 9.59 -8.84 -1.27
C THR A 120 9.56 -10.28 -1.72
N CYS A 121 8.70 -11.06 -1.10
CA CYS A 121 8.39 -12.41 -1.54
C CYS A 121 7.35 -12.34 -2.67
N THR A 122 7.69 -12.86 -3.85
CA THR A 122 6.77 -12.88 -5.01
C THR A 122 5.66 -13.92 -4.86
N ALA A 123 5.88 -14.94 -4.02
CA ALA A 123 4.91 -16.02 -3.81
C ALA A 123 3.77 -15.63 -2.86
N CYS A 124 4.07 -14.93 -1.73
CA CYS A 124 3.06 -14.59 -0.71
C CYS A 124 2.90 -13.09 -0.45
N GLY A 125 3.63 -12.23 -1.14
CA GLY A 125 3.56 -10.77 -0.97
C GLY A 125 4.25 -10.22 0.29
N ALA A 126 4.79 -11.06 1.18
CA ALA A 126 5.48 -10.62 2.40
C ALA A 126 6.62 -9.65 2.09
N THR A 127 6.77 -8.64 2.95
CA THR A 127 7.77 -7.59 2.79
C THR A 127 8.75 -7.59 3.95
N TYR A 128 10.04 -7.47 3.63
CA TYR A 128 11.18 -7.40 4.55
C TYR A 128 12.02 -6.17 4.23
N HIS A 129 12.93 -5.84 5.14
CA HIS A 129 13.96 -4.82 4.92
C HIS A 129 15.30 -5.34 5.46
N ILE A 130 16.37 -5.12 4.69
CA ILE A 130 17.70 -5.66 5.02
C ILE A 130 18.24 -5.26 6.41
N GLU A 131 17.84 -4.08 6.92
CA GLU A 131 18.24 -3.56 8.23
C GLU A 131 17.08 -3.54 9.24
N ALA A 132 15.93 -2.98 8.87
CA ALA A 132 14.85 -2.68 9.81
C ALA A 132 13.92 -3.87 10.13
N ASN A 133 13.81 -4.83 9.22
CA ASN A 133 13.01 -6.06 9.40
C ASN A 133 13.63 -7.19 8.53
N PRO A 134 14.83 -7.68 8.87
CA PRO A 134 15.49 -8.71 8.09
C PRO A 134 14.74 -10.07 8.22
N PRO A 135 14.78 -10.92 7.19
CA PRO A 135 14.32 -12.29 7.31
C PRO A 135 15.25 -13.07 8.23
N LYS A 136 14.76 -14.16 8.83
CA LYS A 136 15.55 -15.06 9.69
C LYS A 136 16.72 -15.69 8.94
N VAL A 137 16.50 -16.02 7.67
CA VAL A 137 17.52 -16.51 6.74
C VAL A 137 17.60 -15.53 5.57
N GLU A 138 18.79 -15.02 5.29
CA GLU A 138 18.99 -14.06 4.22
C GLU A 138 18.45 -14.59 2.89
N GLY A 139 17.67 -13.76 2.18
CA GLY A 139 17.09 -14.10 0.90
C GLY A 139 15.89 -15.06 0.91
N ILE A 140 15.46 -15.54 2.08
CA ILE A 140 14.37 -16.52 2.22
C ILE A 140 13.19 -15.89 2.98
N CYS A 141 11.99 -16.12 2.49
CA CYS A 141 10.76 -15.66 3.12
C CYS A 141 10.41 -16.50 4.36
N ASP A 142 10.28 -15.87 5.53
CA ASP A 142 9.91 -16.56 6.78
C ASP A 142 8.49 -17.14 6.77
N LYS A 143 7.60 -16.64 5.88
CA LYS A 143 6.20 -17.09 5.82
C LYS A 143 5.99 -18.32 4.95
N CYS A 144 6.69 -18.42 3.82
CA CYS A 144 6.44 -19.48 2.84
C CYS A 144 7.69 -20.17 2.29
N GLY A 145 8.89 -19.78 2.74
CA GLY A 145 10.15 -20.39 2.31
C GLY A 145 10.63 -20.01 0.90
N ALA A 146 9.88 -19.20 0.16
CA ALA A 146 10.27 -18.79 -1.20
C ALA A 146 11.37 -17.71 -1.17
N ALA A 147 12.11 -17.57 -2.27
CA ALA A 147 13.15 -16.56 -2.41
C ALA A 147 12.58 -15.13 -2.36
N LEU A 148 13.32 -14.24 -1.70
CA LEU A 148 13.05 -12.81 -1.65
C LEU A 148 13.72 -12.11 -2.84
N THR A 149 13.04 -11.12 -3.39
CA THR A 149 13.51 -10.33 -4.54
C THR A 149 13.44 -8.84 -4.26
N ILE A 150 14.23 -8.07 -5.02
CA ILE A 150 14.09 -6.61 -5.10
C ILE A 150 12.99 -6.31 -6.12
N ARG A 151 12.08 -5.40 -5.80
CA ARG A 151 11.07 -4.96 -6.78
C ARG A 151 11.73 -4.11 -7.87
N LYS A 152 11.27 -4.25 -9.10
CA LYS A 152 11.78 -3.45 -10.23
C LYS A 152 11.54 -1.95 -10.04
N ASP A 153 10.48 -1.59 -9.33
CA ASP A 153 10.08 -0.22 -9.02
C ASP A 153 10.75 0.36 -7.74
N ASP A 154 11.79 -0.31 -7.20
CA ASP A 154 12.55 0.13 -6.03
C ASP A 154 13.97 0.65 -6.37
N THR A 155 14.22 1.00 -7.63
CA THR A 155 15.44 1.73 -8.02
C THR A 155 15.36 3.18 -7.53
N ALA A 156 16.48 3.81 -7.23
CA ALA A 156 16.52 5.19 -6.74
C ALA A 156 15.82 6.18 -7.70
N GLU A 157 15.97 5.98 -9.01
CA GLU A 157 15.30 6.78 -10.03
C GLU A 157 13.77 6.62 -9.98
N THR A 158 13.30 5.38 -9.98
CA THR A 158 11.87 5.09 -9.91
C THR A 158 11.26 5.55 -8.59
N VAL A 159 11.98 5.44 -7.48
CA VAL A 159 11.55 5.94 -6.17
C VAL A 159 11.35 7.45 -6.19
N ARG A 160 12.31 8.22 -6.76
CA ARG A 160 12.16 9.67 -6.93
C ARG A 160 10.95 10.04 -7.79
N ASN A 161 10.70 9.30 -8.87
CA ASN A 161 9.51 9.52 -9.68
C ASN A 161 8.21 9.22 -8.90
N ARG A 162 8.18 8.14 -8.13
CA ARG A 162 7.04 7.78 -7.27
C ARG A 162 6.76 8.83 -6.20
N LEU A 163 7.79 9.49 -5.64
CA LEU A 163 7.63 10.60 -4.72
C LEU A 163 7.00 11.81 -5.40
N LYS A 164 7.49 12.19 -6.59
CA LYS A 164 6.87 13.27 -7.37
C LYS A 164 5.39 13.00 -7.64
N VAL A 165 5.06 11.80 -8.09
CA VAL A 165 3.66 11.38 -8.35
C VAL A 165 2.85 11.38 -7.05
N TYR A 166 3.43 10.94 -5.92
CA TYR A 166 2.76 11.01 -4.63
C TYR A 166 2.39 12.43 -4.24
N HIS A 167 3.32 13.37 -4.31
CA HIS A 167 3.07 14.77 -3.93
C HIS A 167 2.07 15.46 -4.86
N SER A 168 2.13 15.18 -6.18
CA SER A 168 1.21 15.82 -7.14
C SER A 168 -0.21 15.22 -7.12
N GLU A 169 -0.34 13.90 -6.95
CA GLU A 169 -1.61 13.20 -7.17
C GLU A 169 -2.26 12.68 -5.89
N THR A 170 -1.42 12.18 -4.95
CA THR A 170 -1.94 11.43 -3.78
C THR A 170 -2.02 12.29 -2.53
N GLU A 171 -1.05 13.16 -2.31
CA GLU A 171 -1.04 14.02 -1.13
C GLU A 171 -2.26 14.94 -1.03
N PRO A 172 -2.81 15.50 -2.13
CA PRO A 172 -4.05 16.29 -2.09
C PRO A 172 -5.28 15.53 -1.55
N LEU A 173 -5.23 14.20 -1.50
CA LEU A 173 -6.28 13.41 -0.85
C LEU A 173 -6.39 13.64 0.66
N LYS A 174 -5.35 14.17 1.29
CA LYS A 174 -5.41 14.56 2.72
C LYS A 174 -6.48 15.61 2.92
N ASP A 175 -6.50 16.65 2.10
CA ASP A 175 -7.51 17.71 2.18
C ASP A 175 -8.91 17.17 1.87
N PHE A 176 -9.01 16.27 0.88
CA PHE A 176 -10.27 15.61 0.52
C PHE A 176 -10.89 14.85 1.70
N TYR A 177 -10.10 14.05 2.42
CA TYR A 177 -10.58 13.29 3.58
C TYR A 177 -10.68 14.14 4.84
N GLN A 178 -9.83 15.16 4.99
CA GLN A 178 -9.93 16.12 6.09
C GLN A 178 -11.26 16.88 6.04
N ALA A 179 -11.67 17.35 4.85
CA ALA A 179 -12.95 18.04 4.66
C ALA A 179 -14.17 17.16 4.97
N ARG A 180 -14.00 15.84 4.92
CA ARG A 180 -15.03 14.84 5.26
C ARG A 180 -14.97 14.37 6.72
N GLY A 181 -14.03 14.88 7.52
CA GLY A 181 -13.82 14.44 8.89
C GLY A 181 -13.31 12.99 9.03
N LYS A 182 -12.75 12.43 7.95
CA LYS A 182 -12.32 11.02 7.87
C LYS A 182 -10.80 10.84 7.95
N LEU A 183 -10.00 11.91 7.92
CA LEU A 183 -8.54 11.83 7.94
C LEU A 183 -8.02 11.62 9.36
N ILE A 184 -7.18 10.61 9.53
CA ILE A 184 -6.31 10.44 10.71
C ILE A 184 -4.86 10.44 10.22
N THR A 185 -4.04 11.32 10.80
CA THR A 185 -2.61 11.44 10.46
C THR A 185 -1.76 10.97 11.62
N VAL A 186 -0.76 10.15 11.32
CA VAL A 186 0.24 9.68 12.31
C VAL A 186 1.64 9.76 11.71
N ASP A 187 2.61 10.13 12.55
CA ASP A 187 4.02 10.10 12.16
C ASP A 187 4.58 8.67 12.26
N ASN A 188 5.33 8.27 11.23
CA ASN A 188 6.08 7.04 11.29
C ASN A 188 7.11 7.09 12.42
N GLN A 189 7.21 6.02 13.19
CA GLN A 189 8.11 5.89 14.33
C GLN A 189 9.36 5.09 13.95
N PRO A 190 10.44 5.12 14.78
CA PRO A 190 11.68 4.39 14.52
C PRO A 190 11.52 2.87 14.36
N SER A 191 10.49 2.27 14.97
CA SER A 191 10.20 0.84 14.82
C SER A 191 8.78 0.56 14.35
N ILE A 192 8.56 -0.64 13.82
CA ILE A 192 7.24 -1.12 13.38
C ILE A 192 6.27 -1.12 14.56
N GLU A 193 6.71 -1.62 15.73
CA GLU A 193 5.88 -1.75 16.94
C GLU A 193 5.46 -0.39 17.47
N LEU A 194 6.35 0.59 17.48
CA LEU A 194 6.03 1.95 17.92
C LEU A 194 5.04 2.61 16.96
N THR A 195 5.23 2.45 15.65
CA THR A 195 4.28 2.93 14.64
C THR A 195 2.91 2.28 14.83
N THR A 196 2.87 0.95 15.07
CA THR A 196 1.62 0.22 15.34
C THR A 196 0.90 0.78 16.56
N LYS A 197 1.62 1.03 17.67
CA LYS A 197 1.02 1.59 18.90
C LYS A 197 0.38 2.96 18.67
N VAL A 198 1.06 3.83 17.91
CA VAL A 198 0.52 5.16 17.58
C VAL A 198 -0.73 5.01 16.70
N ILE A 199 -0.72 4.13 15.72
CA ILE A 199 -1.86 3.85 14.84
C ILE A 199 -3.04 3.30 15.63
N PHE A 200 -2.83 2.30 16.49
CA PHE A 200 -3.89 1.70 17.32
C PHE A 200 -4.55 2.75 18.20
N LYS A 201 -3.72 3.56 18.89
CA LYS A 201 -4.21 4.68 19.70
C LYS A 201 -5.04 5.68 18.89
N ALA A 202 -4.58 6.05 17.69
CA ALA A 202 -5.25 7.01 16.83
C ALA A 202 -6.57 6.48 16.26
N LEU A 203 -6.66 5.17 16.00
CA LEU A 203 -7.88 4.50 15.53
C LEU A 203 -8.82 4.09 16.67
N GLY A 204 -8.40 4.21 17.95
CA GLY A 204 -9.21 3.77 19.09
C GLY A 204 -9.37 2.25 19.18
N VAL A 205 -8.44 1.47 18.59
CA VAL A 205 -8.43 0.01 18.67
C VAL A 205 -7.39 -0.46 19.69
N ASN A 206 -7.76 -1.42 20.55
CA ASN A 206 -6.95 -1.93 21.67
C ASN A 206 -6.45 -3.35 21.39
#